data_99f406de3e3c687810aa96450a0057c9
#
_entry.id   99f406de3e3c687810aa96450a0057c9
#
_cell.length_a   1.000
_cell.length_b   1.000
_cell.length_c   1.000
_cell.angle_alpha   90.00
_cell.angle_beta   90.00
_cell.angle_gamma   90.00
#
_symmetry.space_group_name_H-M   'P 1'
#
loop_
_entity.id
_entity.type
_entity.pdbx_description
1 polymer ?
#
loop_
_entity_poly.entity_id
_entity_poly.type
_entity_poly.pdbx_seq_one_letter_code
_entity_poly.pdbx_strand_id
1 'polypeptide(L)'
;PILPNPMVVFARADHPLARQRRIPFAALAEEPFLMREAGSGTRKVAWELFDRHGIAPRVRMELSTNEAIKQAILAGLGISLMSRYTLGLDTDHRDLAVLDVAGLPVERQWQFVYPVGKQVSPAARAFMDFVRAEAKRLVQDHLGHEAALP
;
A
#
# COMPACT_ATOMS: atom_id res chain seq x y z
N PRO A 1 -4.22 17.63 -1.21
CA PRO A 1 -4.56 16.20 -1.34
C PRO A 1 -5.30 15.94 -2.65
N ILE A 2 -5.18 14.73 -3.18
CA ILE A 2 -5.85 14.28 -4.40
C ILE A 2 -6.86 13.20 -4.00
N LEU A 3 -6.36 12.10 -3.43
CA LEU A 3 -7.13 10.92 -3.02
C LEU A 3 -6.58 10.33 -1.73
N PRO A 4 -7.45 9.67 -0.92
CA PRO A 4 -6.97 8.78 0.12
C PRO A 4 -6.14 7.65 -0.51
N ASN A 5 -5.14 7.19 0.24
CA ASN A 5 -4.26 6.09 -0.15
C ASN A 5 -4.15 5.12 1.03
N PRO A 6 -5.12 4.21 1.20
CA PRO A 6 -5.11 3.25 2.30
C PRO A 6 -3.97 2.26 2.15
N MET A 7 -3.16 2.15 3.20
CA MET A 7 -2.05 1.21 3.29
C MET A 7 -2.50 -0.03 4.05
N VAL A 8 -2.30 -1.19 3.44
CA VAL A 8 -2.71 -2.50 3.96
C VAL A 8 -1.57 -3.52 3.87
N VAL A 9 -1.69 -4.62 4.60
CA VAL A 9 -0.71 -5.72 4.50
C VAL A 9 -1.22 -6.78 3.53
N PHE A 10 -0.35 -7.16 2.60
CA PHE A 10 -0.60 -8.23 1.65
C PHE A 10 0.16 -9.50 2.02
N ALA A 11 -0.49 -10.62 1.79
CA ALA A 11 0.07 -11.96 1.84
C ALA A 11 -0.41 -12.79 0.65
N ARG A 12 0.19 -13.96 0.44
CA ARG A 12 -0.37 -14.95 -0.49
C ARG A 12 -1.74 -15.43 0.04
N ALA A 13 -2.69 -15.72 -0.84
CA ALA A 13 -4.07 -16.05 -0.45
C ALA A 13 -4.17 -17.31 0.42
N ASP A 14 -3.24 -18.27 0.30
CA ASP A 14 -3.17 -19.45 1.13
C ASP A 14 -2.37 -19.28 2.44
N HIS A 15 -1.89 -18.06 2.71
CA HIS A 15 -1.13 -17.76 3.93
C HIS A 15 -2.00 -17.99 5.18
N PRO A 16 -1.46 -18.56 6.27
CA PRO A 16 -2.24 -18.83 7.50
C PRO A 16 -2.96 -17.60 8.06
N LEU A 17 -2.34 -16.43 7.99
CA LEU A 17 -2.94 -15.17 8.43
C LEU A 17 -4.11 -14.70 7.54
N ALA A 18 -4.18 -15.12 6.27
CA ALA A 18 -5.25 -14.71 5.37
C ALA A 18 -6.63 -15.24 5.79
N ARG A 19 -6.67 -16.27 6.63
CA ARG A 19 -7.90 -16.87 7.17
C ARG A 19 -8.31 -16.29 8.52
N GLN A 20 -7.48 -15.43 9.11
CA GLN A 20 -7.72 -14.83 10.42
C GLN A 20 -8.42 -13.47 10.28
N ARG A 21 -9.13 -13.08 11.34
CA ARG A 21 -9.77 -11.77 11.47
C ARG A 21 -9.16 -11.00 12.63
N ARG A 22 -9.09 -9.67 12.46
CA ARG A 22 -8.57 -8.75 13.47
C ARG A 22 -7.20 -9.19 14.02
N ILE A 23 -6.30 -9.55 13.11
CA ILE A 23 -4.95 -10.02 13.41
C ILE A 23 -4.24 -8.95 14.28
N PRO A 24 -3.71 -9.31 15.44
CA PRO A 24 -2.90 -8.37 16.23
C PRO A 24 -1.70 -7.91 15.42
N PHE A 25 -1.38 -6.62 15.43
CA PHE A 25 -0.25 -6.09 14.66
C PHE A 25 1.08 -6.79 15.02
N ALA A 26 1.25 -7.21 16.29
CA ALA A 26 2.40 -7.95 16.77
C ALA A 26 2.65 -9.26 16.01
N ALA A 27 1.61 -9.91 15.49
CA ALA A 27 1.75 -11.13 14.71
C ALA A 27 2.56 -10.94 13.43
N LEU A 28 2.60 -9.72 12.88
CA LEU A 28 3.37 -9.41 11.68
C LEU A 28 4.90 -9.45 11.92
N ALA A 29 5.36 -9.30 13.18
CA ALA A 29 6.77 -9.38 13.50
C ALA A 29 7.34 -10.80 13.39
N GLU A 30 6.47 -11.81 13.50
CA GLU A 30 6.85 -13.21 13.37
C GLU A 30 7.02 -13.66 11.92
N GLU A 31 6.45 -12.88 10.99
CA GLU A 31 6.46 -13.20 9.57
C GLU A 31 7.67 -12.61 8.84
N PRO A 32 8.20 -13.28 7.81
CA PRO A 32 9.17 -12.67 6.91
C PRO A 32 8.56 -11.43 6.23
N PHE A 33 9.15 -10.27 6.46
CA PHE A 33 8.65 -9.01 5.91
C PHE A 33 9.46 -8.56 4.69
N LEU A 34 8.78 -8.29 3.60
CA LEU A 34 9.36 -7.73 2.37
C LEU A 34 9.26 -6.22 2.45
N MET A 35 10.39 -5.55 2.50
CA MET A 35 10.47 -4.11 2.72
C MET A 35 10.78 -3.37 1.41
N ARG A 36 10.22 -2.17 1.26
CA ARG A 36 10.64 -1.26 0.18
C ARG A 36 12.02 -0.69 0.47
N GLU A 37 12.67 -0.22 -0.58
CA GLU A 37 14.00 0.41 -0.56
C GLU A 37 14.05 1.65 0.36
N ALA A 38 15.27 2.01 0.77
CA ALA A 38 15.53 3.25 1.48
C ALA A 38 15.05 4.47 0.67
N GLY A 39 14.38 5.42 1.33
CA GLY A 39 13.77 6.59 0.67
C GLY A 39 12.33 6.39 0.21
N SER A 40 11.81 5.17 0.17
CA SER A 40 10.41 4.90 -0.15
C SER A 40 9.46 5.45 0.94
N GLY A 41 8.41 6.16 0.52
CA GLY A 41 7.33 6.59 1.41
C GLY A 41 6.59 5.41 2.05
N THR A 42 6.44 4.30 1.33
CA THR A 42 5.85 3.06 1.86
C THR A 42 6.72 2.47 2.97
N ARG A 43 8.04 2.42 2.78
CA ARG A 43 8.99 2.00 3.83
C ARG A 43 8.84 2.83 5.10
N LYS A 44 8.76 4.16 4.94
CA LYS A 44 8.59 5.07 6.07
C LYS A 44 7.33 4.73 6.87
N VAL A 45 6.21 4.51 6.19
CA VAL A 45 4.95 4.12 6.84
C VAL A 45 5.08 2.79 7.57
N ALA A 46 5.71 1.78 6.95
CA ALA A 46 5.93 0.48 7.58
C ALA A 46 6.74 0.62 8.87
N TRP A 47 7.87 1.31 8.83
CA TRP A 47 8.71 1.54 10.02
C TRP A 47 7.97 2.32 11.10
N GLU A 48 7.23 3.39 10.76
CA GLU A 48 6.44 4.16 11.71
C GLU A 48 5.38 3.29 12.42
N LEU A 49 4.79 2.32 11.69
CA LEU A 49 3.82 1.39 12.28
C LEU A 49 4.47 0.42 13.24
N PHE A 50 5.58 -0.22 12.85
CA PHE A 50 6.30 -1.14 13.71
C PHE A 50 6.84 -0.44 14.97
N ASP A 51 7.40 0.75 14.82
CA ASP A 51 7.91 1.57 15.93
C ASP A 51 6.78 1.97 16.90
N ARG A 52 5.63 2.40 16.38
CA ARG A 52 4.45 2.74 17.18
C ARG A 52 3.95 1.57 18.04
N HIS A 53 4.13 0.35 17.59
CA HIS A 53 3.77 -0.86 18.32
C HIS A 53 4.91 -1.40 19.18
N GLY A 54 6.08 -0.75 19.18
CA GLY A 54 7.25 -1.17 19.97
C GLY A 54 7.86 -2.50 19.51
N ILE A 55 7.70 -2.86 18.24
CA ILE A 55 8.20 -4.12 17.67
C ILE A 55 9.03 -3.84 16.42
N ALA A 56 9.88 -4.78 16.03
CA ALA A 56 10.69 -4.69 14.83
C ALA A 56 10.24 -5.72 13.78
N PRO A 57 10.15 -5.34 12.49
CA PRO A 57 9.85 -6.29 11.43
C PRO A 57 11.02 -7.23 11.19
N ARG A 58 10.73 -8.50 10.91
CA ARG A 58 11.74 -9.47 10.46
C ARG A 58 11.98 -9.27 8.96
N VAL A 59 12.75 -8.26 8.58
CA VAL A 59 13.03 -7.93 7.18
C VAL A 59 13.82 -9.06 6.52
N ARG A 60 13.20 -9.74 5.56
CA ARG A 60 13.81 -10.82 4.77
C ARG A 60 14.57 -10.29 3.58
N MET A 61 14.00 -9.31 2.87
CA MET A 61 14.66 -8.69 1.72
C MET A 61 14.10 -7.28 1.48
N GLU A 62 14.89 -6.49 0.78
CA GLU A 62 14.53 -5.15 0.33
C GLU A 62 14.36 -5.14 -1.18
N LEU A 63 13.26 -4.55 -1.65
CA LEU A 63 12.87 -4.52 -3.06
C LEU A 63 12.47 -3.11 -3.48
N SER A 64 12.84 -2.71 -4.69
CA SER A 64 12.69 -1.32 -5.15
C SER A 64 11.37 -1.00 -5.87
N THR A 65 10.53 -2.01 -6.15
CA THR A 65 9.25 -1.80 -6.84
C THR A 65 8.12 -2.58 -6.16
N ASN A 66 6.89 -2.06 -6.28
CA ASN A 66 5.71 -2.78 -5.80
C ASN A 66 5.52 -4.09 -6.57
N GLU A 67 5.84 -4.10 -7.86
CA GLU A 67 5.72 -5.30 -8.68
C GLU A 67 6.66 -6.42 -8.19
N ALA A 68 7.94 -6.09 -7.91
CA ALA A 68 8.86 -7.06 -7.35
C ALA A 68 8.38 -7.61 -6.00
N ILE A 69 7.78 -6.76 -5.15
CA ILE A 69 7.19 -7.18 -3.88
C ILE A 69 6.00 -8.12 -4.13
N LYS A 70 5.09 -7.80 -5.06
CA LYS A 70 3.97 -8.69 -5.40
C LYS A 70 4.47 -10.07 -5.84
N GLN A 71 5.44 -10.12 -6.75
CA GLN A 71 6.02 -11.39 -7.20
C GLN A 71 6.67 -12.16 -6.06
N ALA A 72 7.36 -11.49 -5.15
CA ALA A 72 7.95 -12.13 -3.98
C ALA A 72 6.89 -12.68 -3.00
N ILE A 73 5.76 -11.98 -2.82
CA ILE A 73 4.62 -12.49 -2.04
C ILE A 73 4.03 -13.73 -2.70
N LEU A 74 3.78 -13.70 -4.01
CA LEU A 74 3.26 -14.84 -4.78
C LEU A 74 4.19 -16.05 -4.71
N ALA A 75 5.50 -15.81 -4.69
CA ALA A 75 6.51 -16.86 -4.46
C ALA A 75 6.56 -17.38 -3.01
N GLY A 76 5.73 -16.86 -2.11
CA GLY A 76 5.69 -17.29 -0.71
C GLY A 76 6.89 -16.82 0.13
N LEU A 77 7.55 -15.73 -0.28
CA LEU A 77 8.76 -15.23 0.40
C LEU A 77 8.45 -14.38 1.64
N GLY A 78 7.21 -13.94 1.82
CA GLY A 78 6.79 -13.17 2.98
C GLY A 78 5.55 -12.32 2.74
N ILE A 79 5.32 -11.38 3.65
CA ILE A 79 4.24 -10.41 3.62
C ILE A 79 4.80 -9.00 3.43
N SER A 80 3.96 -8.03 3.02
CA SER A 80 4.40 -6.63 2.86
C SER A 80 3.27 -5.63 3.07
N LEU A 81 3.64 -4.42 3.52
CA LEU A 81 2.74 -3.26 3.54
C LEU A 81 2.82 -2.54 2.18
N MET A 82 1.67 -2.32 1.55
CA MET A 82 1.56 -1.58 0.30
C MET A 82 0.26 -0.79 0.23
N SER A 83 0.16 0.11 -0.74
CA SER A 83 -1.10 0.75 -1.08
C SER A 83 -2.13 -0.28 -1.53
N ARG A 84 -3.36 -0.18 -1.06
CA ARG A 84 -4.48 -1.03 -1.50
C ARG A 84 -4.68 -0.96 -3.02
N TYR A 85 -4.43 0.19 -3.62
CA TYR A 85 -4.53 0.38 -5.07
C TYR A 85 -3.48 -0.39 -5.88
N THR A 86 -2.48 -0.99 -5.23
CA THR A 86 -1.51 -1.85 -5.91
C THR A 86 -2.15 -3.12 -6.47
N LEU A 87 -3.27 -3.59 -5.93
CA LEU A 87 -4.04 -4.71 -6.49
C LEU A 87 -4.71 -4.36 -7.81
N GLY A 88 -5.32 -3.21 -7.92
CA GLY A 88 -6.20 -2.85 -9.04
C GLY A 88 -5.53 -2.66 -10.40
N LEU A 89 -4.22 -2.82 -10.49
CA LEU A 89 -3.47 -2.70 -11.75
C LEU A 89 -3.29 -4.05 -12.48
N ASP A 90 -3.65 -5.14 -11.85
CA ASP A 90 -3.50 -6.48 -12.40
C ASP A 90 -4.84 -7.23 -12.40
N THR A 91 -5.08 -8.02 -13.42
CA THR A 91 -6.35 -8.74 -13.63
C THR A 91 -6.44 -10.08 -12.90
N ASP A 92 -5.38 -10.55 -12.26
CA ASP A 92 -5.35 -11.85 -11.59
C ASP A 92 -4.87 -11.74 -10.14
N HIS A 93 -5.81 -11.37 -9.25
CA HIS A 93 -5.53 -11.12 -7.82
C HIS A 93 -5.90 -12.29 -6.92
N ARG A 94 -6.35 -13.42 -7.47
CA ARG A 94 -6.87 -14.55 -6.69
C ARG A 94 -5.85 -15.14 -5.74
N ASP A 95 -4.55 -14.97 -6.05
CA ASP A 95 -3.45 -15.52 -5.26
C ASP A 95 -2.89 -14.54 -4.21
N LEU A 96 -3.41 -13.30 -4.15
CA LEU A 96 -3.07 -12.30 -3.14
C LEU A 96 -4.26 -12.05 -2.20
N ALA A 97 -3.96 -11.88 -0.93
CA ALA A 97 -4.94 -11.51 0.09
C ALA A 97 -4.52 -10.25 0.83
N VAL A 98 -5.48 -9.40 1.14
CA VAL A 98 -5.34 -8.32 2.12
C VAL A 98 -5.60 -8.90 3.50
N LEU A 99 -4.64 -8.76 4.42
CA LEU A 99 -4.79 -9.23 5.79
C LEU A 99 -5.66 -8.27 6.61
N ASP A 100 -6.60 -8.81 7.36
CA ASP A 100 -7.43 -8.07 8.32
C ASP A 100 -6.65 -7.82 9.62
N VAL A 101 -5.76 -6.81 9.59
CA VAL A 101 -4.90 -6.46 10.71
C VAL A 101 -5.53 -5.34 11.54
N ALA A 102 -5.56 -5.51 12.84
CA ALA A 102 -6.08 -4.51 13.76
C ALA A 102 -5.30 -3.18 13.63
N GLY A 103 -6.01 -2.08 13.42
CA GLY A 103 -5.43 -0.76 13.20
C GLY A 103 -5.05 -0.43 11.76
N LEU A 104 -5.33 -1.33 10.80
CA LEU A 104 -5.23 -1.06 9.37
C LEU A 104 -6.63 -0.99 8.73
N PRO A 105 -6.77 -0.28 7.60
CA PRO A 105 -5.75 0.44 6.83
C PRO A 105 -5.23 1.70 7.53
N VAL A 106 -3.98 2.07 7.28
CA VAL A 106 -3.49 3.41 7.60
C VAL A 106 -3.77 4.32 6.43
N GLU A 107 -4.53 5.38 6.67
CA GLU A 107 -4.87 6.37 5.66
C GLU A 107 -3.70 7.30 5.38
N ARG A 108 -3.23 7.29 4.13
CA ARG A 108 -2.31 8.26 3.55
C ARG A 108 -3.07 9.08 2.52
N GLN A 109 -2.42 10.14 2.03
CA GLN A 109 -3.01 11.01 1.00
C GLN A 109 -2.05 11.14 -0.17
N TRP A 110 -2.53 10.95 -1.39
CA TRP A 110 -1.81 11.41 -2.57
C TRP A 110 -1.90 12.92 -2.66
N GLN A 111 -0.77 13.54 -2.99
CA GLN A 111 -0.65 14.99 -3.01
C GLN A 111 0.19 15.45 -4.20
N PHE A 112 -0.16 16.61 -4.74
CA PHE A 112 0.78 17.36 -5.56
C PHE A 112 1.80 18.04 -4.66
N VAL A 113 3.08 17.89 -4.98
CA VAL A 113 4.19 18.53 -4.27
C VAL A 113 5.00 19.34 -5.28
N TYR A 114 5.29 20.57 -4.94
CA TYR A 114 6.16 21.46 -5.72
C TYR A 114 6.93 22.40 -4.79
N PRO A 115 8.11 22.91 -5.21
CA PRO A 115 8.93 23.79 -4.37
C PRO A 115 8.19 25.06 -3.98
N VAL A 116 8.44 25.54 -2.75
CA VAL A 116 7.92 26.81 -2.28
C VAL A 116 8.45 27.94 -3.17
N GLY A 117 7.57 28.88 -3.53
CA GLY A 117 7.91 30.02 -4.40
C GLY A 117 7.95 29.70 -5.90
N LYS A 118 7.84 28.44 -6.31
CA LYS A 118 7.75 28.07 -7.73
C LYS A 118 6.38 28.42 -8.28
N GLN A 119 6.34 29.24 -9.34
CA GLN A 119 5.12 29.45 -10.09
C GLN A 119 4.74 28.21 -10.89
N VAL A 120 3.54 27.72 -10.68
CA VAL A 120 2.99 26.58 -11.43
C VAL A 120 2.60 27.05 -12.83
N SER A 121 3.13 26.40 -13.86
CA SER A 121 2.79 26.73 -15.26
C SER A 121 1.29 26.52 -15.53
N PRO A 122 0.72 27.20 -16.56
CA PRO A 122 -0.68 27.00 -16.92
C PRO A 122 -1.01 25.53 -17.24
N ALA A 123 -0.11 24.82 -17.95
CA ALA A 123 -0.29 23.42 -18.28
C ALA A 123 -0.29 22.53 -17.00
N ALA A 124 0.64 22.76 -16.08
CA ALA A 124 0.67 22.03 -14.82
C ALA A 124 -0.57 22.31 -13.97
N ARG A 125 -1.08 23.55 -13.98
CA ARG A 125 -2.33 23.91 -13.29
C ARG A 125 -3.51 23.18 -13.88
N ALA A 126 -3.67 23.22 -15.21
CA ALA A 126 -4.75 22.49 -15.90
C ALA A 126 -4.72 20.99 -15.61
N PHE A 127 -3.52 20.38 -15.60
CA PHE A 127 -3.35 18.98 -15.21
C PHE A 127 -3.77 18.71 -13.75
N MET A 128 -3.36 19.58 -12.82
CA MET A 128 -3.73 19.42 -11.40
C MET A 128 -5.25 19.55 -11.21
N ASP A 129 -5.90 20.46 -11.93
CA ASP A 129 -7.34 20.67 -11.87
C ASP A 129 -8.10 19.48 -12.48
N PHE A 130 -7.63 18.97 -13.63
CA PHE A 130 -8.14 17.73 -14.23
C PHE A 130 -8.04 16.54 -13.25
N VAL A 131 -6.85 16.32 -12.65
CA VAL A 131 -6.68 15.22 -11.70
C VAL A 131 -7.58 15.39 -10.48
N ARG A 132 -7.74 16.58 -9.93
CA ARG A 132 -8.66 16.83 -8.81
C ARG A 132 -10.12 16.53 -9.15
N ALA A 133 -10.54 16.88 -10.37
CA ALA A 133 -11.90 16.64 -10.82
C ALA A 133 -12.18 15.16 -11.10
N GLU A 134 -11.23 14.46 -11.73
CA GLU A 134 -11.47 13.15 -12.32
C GLU A 134 -10.91 11.98 -11.54
N ALA A 135 -9.90 12.19 -10.67
CA ALA A 135 -9.17 11.11 -10.04
C ALA A 135 -10.07 10.12 -9.28
N LYS A 136 -11.06 10.64 -8.55
CA LYS A 136 -12.00 9.80 -7.79
C LYS A 136 -12.81 8.89 -8.72
N ARG A 137 -13.34 9.45 -9.81
CA ARG A 137 -14.11 8.71 -10.82
C ARG A 137 -13.23 7.67 -11.50
N LEU A 138 -12.05 8.07 -11.98
CA LEU A 138 -11.12 7.16 -12.66
C LEU A 138 -10.69 5.99 -11.78
N VAL A 139 -10.43 6.24 -10.50
CA VAL A 139 -10.10 5.18 -9.54
C VAL A 139 -11.30 4.26 -9.33
N GLN A 140 -12.52 4.79 -9.19
CA GLN A 140 -13.73 3.99 -9.03
C GLN A 140 -14.01 3.14 -10.28
N ASP A 141 -13.87 3.70 -11.48
CA ASP A 141 -14.13 2.99 -12.74
C ASP A 141 -13.13 1.85 -12.98
N HIS A 142 -11.85 2.01 -12.57
CA HIS A 142 -10.80 1.03 -12.84
C HIS A 142 -10.51 0.09 -11.66
N LEU A 143 -10.81 0.51 -10.44
CA LEU A 143 -10.51 -0.24 -9.22
C LEU A 143 -11.75 -0.54 -8.38
N GLY A 144 -12.92 -0.07 -8.82
CA GLY A 144 -14.11 0.12 -8.00
C GLY A 144 -14.88 -1.15 -7.64
N HIS A 145 -14.62 -2.29 -8.24
CA HIS A 145 -15.31 -3.54 -7.87
C HIS A 145 -14.64 -4.29 -6.71
N GLU A 146 -13.39 -4.00 -6.39
CA GLU A 146 -12.64 -4.68 -5.33
C GLU A 146 -12.27 -3.79 -4.12
N ALA A 147 -12.53 -2.49 -4.21
CA ALA A 147 -12.31 -1.57 -3.09
C ALA A 147 -13.34 -1.72 -1.95
N ALA A 148 -14.38 -2.49 -2.17
CA ALA A 148 -15.41 -2.81 -1.19
C ALA A 148 -15.10 -4.15 -0.50
N LEU A 149 -14.02 -4.19 0.27
CA LEU A 149 -13.85 -5.22 1.30
C LEU A 149 -14.15 -4.63 2.68
N PRO A 150 -14.73 -5.42 3.57
CA PRO A 150 -15.26 -4.98 4.87
C PRO A 150 -14.21 -4.33 5.75
#